data_0deb6a3de87b0dfdcfb1d3e9a7118788
#
_entry.id   0deb6a3de87b0dfdcfb1d3e9a7118788
#
_cell.length_a   1.000
_cell.length_b   1.000
_cell.length_c   1.000
_cell.angle_alpha   90.00
_cell.angle_beta   90.00
_cell.angle_gamma   90.00
#
_symmetry.space_group_name_H-M   'P 1'
#
loop_
_entity.id
_entity.type
_entity.pdbx_description
1 polymer ?
#
loop_
_entity_poly.entity_id
_entity_poly.type
_entity_poly.pdbx_seq_one_letter_code
_entity_poly.pdbx_strand_id
1 'polypeptide(L)'
;MPAVQMKAVNKMLKSRDINRLRSDVAANCRIFLSLCKAEGLPVLVTETVRDKEYQAKLYAQGRTEPGKIVTKQKTPSFHWDKAALAFDICKNVKGHEYDDAAFFKRCGEIGKKVGFSWGGDWTSFVDKPHFQWDQKGKFTSSMVRALKLPPQMPRYHEVKQPVTKAEAKKILADKAKLSKETITYLDSYRYGDDLIIKLAKAMK
;
A
#
# COMPACT_ATOMS: atom_id res chain seq x y z
N MET A 1 -17.05 44.78 -30.07
CA MET A 1 -17.41 43.88 -28.94
C MET A 1 -16.16 43.16 -28.50
N PRO A 2 -15.60 43.41 -27.29
CA PRO A 2 -14.41 42.67 -26.84
C PRO A 2 -14.80 41.26 -26.47
N ALA A 3 -14.06 40.28 -26.99
CA ALA A 3 -14.20 38.87 -26.64
C ALA A 3 -13.84 38.68 -25.18
N VAL A 4 -14.81 38.26 -24.38
CA VAL A 4 -14.62 37.82 -23.00
C VAL A 4 -13.85 36.51 -23.05
N GLN A 5 -12.54 36.57 -22.81
CA GLN A 5 -11.73 35.37 -22.54
C GLN A 5 -12.21 34.77 -21.22
N MET A 6 -13.01 33.73 -21.31
CA MET A 6 -13.30 32.86 -20.17
C MET A 6 -11.98 32.26 -19.70
N LYS A 7 -11.39 32.79 -18.63
CA LYS A 7 -10.32 32.13 -17.90
C LYS A 7 -10.88 30.77 -17.40
N ALA A 8 -10.40 29.71 -17.99
CA ALA A 8 -10.66 28.37 -17.46
C ALA A 8 -10.25 28.38 -15.97
N VAL A 9 -11.22 28.21 -15.08
CA VAL A 9 -10.95 28.04 -13.65
C VAL A 9 -10.19 26.71 -13.54
N ASN A 10 -8.89 26.82 -13.34
CA ASN A 10 -8.01 25.66 -13.18
C ASN A 10 -8.45 24.95 -11.89
N LYS A 11 -9.28 23.90 -12.01
CA LYS A 11 -9.79 23.14 -10.88
C LYS A 11 -8.61 22.42 -10.24
N MET A 12 -8.27 22.79 -9.00
CA MET A 12 -7.23 22.13 -8.21
C MET A 12 -7.44 20.61 -8.23
N LEU A 13 -6.39 19.87 -8.58
CA LEU A 13 -6.42 18.42 -8.63
C LEU A 13 -6.09 17.83 -7.26
N LYS A 14 -7.09 17.14 -6.70
CA LYS A 14 -6.94 16.14 -5.63
C LYS A 14 -7.68 14.89 -6.05
N SER A 15 -7.06 13.74 -5.94
CA SER A 15 -7.68 12.46 -6.27
C SER A 15 -7.40 11.41 -5.23
N ARG A 16 -8.33 10.46 -5.10
CA ARG A 16 -8.17 9.18 -4.38
C ARG A 16 -8.29 7.97 -5.31
N ASP A 17 -8.35 8.22 -6.61
CA ASP A 17 -8.42 7.16 -7.62
C ASP A 17 -7.05 6.49 -7.77
N ILE A 18 -7.00 5.19 -7.46
CA ILE A 18 -5.78 4.36 -7.55
C ILE A 18 -5.26 4.29 -8.99
N ASN A 19 -6.14 4.41 -10.00
CA ASN A 19 -5.72 4.40 -11.41
C ASN A 19 -4.89 5.63 -11.80
N ARG A 20 -4.87 6.68 -10.99
CA ARG A 20 -4.02 7.85 -11.18
C ARG A 20 -2.61 7.69 -10.65
N LEU A 21 -2.35 6.68 -9.84
CA LEU A 21 -0.99 6.30 -9.47
C LEU A 21 -0.23 5.79 -10.69
N ARG A 22 1.10 5.88 -10.66
CA ARG A 22 1.95 5.19 -11.65
C ARG A 22 1.57 3.70 -11.68
N SER A 23 1.51 3.09 -12.83
CA SER A 23 0.87 1.77 -13.03
C SER A 23 1.42 0.66 -12.13
N ASP A 24 2.73 0.65 -11.91
CA ASP A 24 3.43 -0.29 -11.01
C ASP A 24 3.09 -0.05 -9.53
N VAL A 25 3.01 1.23 -9.11
CA VAL A 25 2.59 1.64 -7.77
C VAL A 25 1.11 1.29 -7.54
N ALA A 26 0.26 1.56 -8.53
CA ALA A 26 -1.16 1.20 -8.50
C ALA A 26 -1.37 -0.31 -8.34
N ALA A 27 -0.59 -1.13 -9.06
CA ALA A 27 -0.66 -2.60 -8.96
C ALA A 27 -0.33 -3.07 -7.53
N ASN A 28 0.75 -2.56 -6.93
CA ASN A 28 1.14 -2.91 -5.56
C ASN A 28 0.20 -2.30 -4.50
N CYS A 29 -0.38 -1.12 -4.73
CA CYS A 29 -1.41 -0.55 -3.86
C CYS A 29 -2.65 -1.46 -3.79
N ARG A 30 -3.11 -2.02 -4.91
CA ARG A 30 -4.22 -2.99 -4.92
C ARG A 30 -3.89 -4.28 -4.16
N ILE A 31 -2.64 -4.77 -4.27
CA ILE A 31 -2.17 -5.93 -3.50
C ILE A 31 -2.17 -5.60 -2.00
N PHE A 32 -1.65 -4.43 -1.61
CA PHE A 32 -1.70 -3.94 -0.24
C PHE A 32 -3.14 -3.94 0.32
N LEU A 33 -4.09 -3.37 -0.41
CA LEU A 33 -5.50 -3.33 -0.01
C LEU A 33 -6.11 -4.73 0.10
N SER A 34 -5.74 -5.64 -0.79
CA SER A 34 -6.19 -7.04 -0.74
C SER A 34 -5.69 -7.76 0.51
N LEU A 35 -4.41 -7.56 0.86
CA LEU A 35 -3.82 -8.13 2.08
C LEU A 35 -4.44 -7.54 3.34
N CYS A 36 -4.65 -6.21 3.39
CA CYS A 36 -5.36 -5.57 4.50
C CYS A 36 -6.78 -6.13 4.66
N LYS A 37 -7.51 -6.29 3.56
CA LYS A 37 -8.86 -6.89 3.57
C LYS A 37 -8.85 -8.33 4.10
N ALA A 38 -7.86 -9.13 3.69
CA ALA A 38 -7.71 -10.51 4.15
C ALA A 38 -7.46 -10.61 5.67
N GLU A 39 -6.88 -9.56 6.26
CA GLU A 39 -6.67 -9.44 7.72
C GLU A 39 -7.84 -8.69 8.44
N GLY A 40 -8.95 -8.41 7.75
CA GLY A 40 -10.09 -7.72 8.33
C GLY A 40 -9.87 -6.23 8.60
N LEU A 41 -8.82 -5.61 8.02
CA LEU A 41 -8.54 -4.19 8.20
C LEU A 41 -9.38 -3.35 7.23
N PRO A 42 -10.29 -2.49 7.72
CA PRO A 42 -11.15 -1.66 6.88
C PRO A 42 -10.39 -0.43 6.38
N VAL A 43 -9.60 -0.58 5.33
CA VAL A 43 -8.80 0.51 4.74
C VAL A 43 -9.60 1.27 3.69
N LEU A 44 -9.53 2.61 3.76
CA LEU A 44 -9.99 3.54 2.74
C LEU A 44 -8.83 4.38 2.23
N VAL A 45 -8.61 4.42 0.91
CA VAL A 45 -7.65 5.34 0.28
C VAL A 45 -8.25 6.74 0.28
N THR A 46 -7.57 7.70 0.88
CA THR A 46 -8.03 9.08 1.04
C THR A 46 -7.40 10.04 0.06
N GLU A 47 -6.18 9.74 -0.40
CA GLU A 47 -5.48 10.53 -1.41
C GLU A 47 -4.50 9.67 -2.22
N THR A 48 -4.36 9.98 -3.52
CA THR A 48 -3.36 9.39 -4.42
C THR A 48 -2.49 10.48 -5.04
N VAL A 49 -3.07 11.36 -5.85
CA VAL A 49 -2.34 12.43 -6.53
C VAL A 49 -2.95 13.80 -6.26
N ARG A 50 -2.08 14.81 -6.27
CA ARG A 50 -2.41 16.25 -6.18
C ARG A 50 -1.51 17.09 -7.06
N ASP A 51 -2.03 18.23 -7.53
CA ASP A 51 -1.25 19.24 -8.24
C ASP A 51 -0.52 20.20 -7.29
N LYS A 52 0.23 21.14 -7.87
CA LYS A 52 0.97 22.16 -7.12
C LYS A 52 0.04 23.12 -6.39
N GLU A 53 -1.08 23.45 -6.98
CA GLU A 53 -2.07 24.39 -6.47
C GLU A 53 -2.72 23.83 -5.20
N TYR A 54 -3.14 22.55 -5.22
CA TYR A 54 -3.68 21.91 -4.03
C TYR A 54 -2.63 21.74 -2.94
N GLN A 55 -1.38 21.39 -3.30
CA GLN A 55 -0.28 21.31 -2.33
C GLN A 55 -0.01 22.66 -1.65
N ALA A 56 -0.04 23.76 -2.41
CA ALA A 56 0.13 25.10 -1.86
C ALA A 56 -0.98 25.45 -0.85
N LYS A 57 -2.23 25.06 -1.14
CA LYS A 57 -3.36 25.21 -0.21
C LYS A 57 -3.13 24.41 1.09
N LEU A 58 -2.70 23.15 0.99
CA LEU A 58 -2.38 22.34 2.18
C LEU A 58 -1.22 22.95 2.99
N TYR A 59 -0.23 23.53 2.33
CA TYR A 59 0.89 24.18 3.02
C TYR A 59 0.47 25.49 3.72
N ALA A 60 -0.47 26.23 3.18
CA ALA A 60 -1.03 27.43 3.79
C ALA A 60 -1.80 27.14 5.07
N GLN A 61 -2.43 25.97 5.17
CA GLN A 61 -3.20 25.56 6.33
C GLN A 61 -2.33 25.51 7.60
N GLY A 62 -2.79 26.16 8.67
CA GLY A 62 -2.06 26.32 9.92
C GLY A 62 -0.88 27.29 9.87
N ARG A 63 -0.73 28.07 8.77
CA ARG A 63 0.28 29.13 8.61
C ARG A 63 -0.36 30.46 8.20
N THR A 64 -0.83 30.56 6.97
CA THR A 64 -1.54 31.74 6.44
C THR A 64 -3.04 31.53 6.38
N GLU A 65 -3.49 30.28 6.47
CA GLU A 65 -4.90 29.88 6.51
C GLU A 65 -5.20 29.13 7.81
N PRO A 66 -6.45 29.19 8.33
CA PRO A 66 -6.85 28.49 9.55
C PRO A 66 -6.64 26.99 9.45
N GLY A 67 -6.44 26.31 10.61
CA GLY A 67 -6.35 24.86 10.72
C GLY A 67 -5.04 24.37 11.31
N LYS A 68 -4.84 23.05 11.30
CA LYS A 68 -3.59 22.42 11.75
C LYS A 68 -2.62 22.26 10.58
N ILE A 69 -1.31 22.31 10.85
CA ILE A 69 -0.29 22.00 9.85
C ILE A 69 -0.41 20.53 9.45
N VAL A 70 -0.73 20.28 8.17
CA VAL A 70 -0.92 18.94 7.61
C VAL A 70 0.21 18.53 6.66
N THR A 71 1.12 19.44 6.31
CA THR A 71 2.29 19.14 5.50
C THR A 71 3.43 20.12 5.79
N LYS A 72 4.67 19.63 5.73
CA LYS A 72 5.88 20.48 5.76
C LYS A 72 6.36 20.87 4.36
N GLN A 73 5.80 20.28 3.31
CA GLN A 73 6.21 20.48 1.92
C GLN A 73 5.38 21.57 1.24
N LYS A 74 6.02 22.65 0.76
CA LYS A 74 5.37 23.71 -0.01
C LYS A 74 5.02 23.26 -1.43
N THR A 75 5.85 22.40 -2.02
CA THR A 75 5.66 21.83 -3.35
C THR A 75 5.43 20.34 -3.25
N PRO A 76 4.57 19.72 -4.08
CA PRO A 76 4.33 18.30 -4.02
C PRO A 76 5.59 17.51 -4.38
N SER A 77 5.65 16.26 -3.92
CA SER A 77 6.72 15.31 -4.26
C SER A 77 6.12 13.98 -4.68
N PHE A 78 6.05 12.99 -3.79
CA PHE A 78 5.56 11.65 -4.14
C PHE A 78 4.07 11.62 -4.54
N HIS A 79 3.21 12.49 -3.98
CA HIS A 79 1.82 12.68 -4.42
C HIS A 79 1.67 13.56 -5.67
N TRP A 80 2.75 14.14 -6.18
CA TRP A 80 2.65 14.97 -7.37
C TRP A 80 2.07 14.18 -8.54
N ASP A 81 1.09 14.74 -9.25
CA ASP A 81 0.44 14.11 -10.40
C ASP A 81 1.42 13.66 -11.49
N LYS A 82 2.59 14.35 -11.61
CA LYS A 82 3.68 13.97 -12.51
C LYS A 82 4.56 12.82 -11.99
N ALA A 83 4.50 12.52 -10.69
CA ALA A 83 5.25 11.42 -10.08
C ALA A 83 4.33 10.23 -9.76
N ALA A 84 3.22 10.50 -9.07
CA ALA A 84 2.16 9.54 -8.73
C ALA A 84 2.69 8.30 -7.98
N LEU A 85 3.53 8.53 -6.96
CA LEU A 85 4.30 7.50 -6.25
C LEU A 85 3.81 7.25 -4.83
N ALA A 86 2.78 7.96 -4.36
CA ALA A 86 2.31 7.87 -2.98
C ALA A 86 0.79 7.80 -2.89
N PHE A 87 0.31 7.20 -1.79
CA PHE A 87 -1.09 7.23 -1.42
C PHE A 87 -1.22 7.33 0.09
N ASP A 88 -2.33 7.94 0.54
CA ASP A 88 -2.72 8.03 1.93
C ASP A 88 -3.95 7.17 2.21
N ILE A 89 -4.06 6.68 3.44
CA ILE A 89 -5.17 5.86 3.90
C ILE A 89 -5.79 6.41 5.19
N CYS A 90 -7.02 5.97 5.46
CA CYS A 90 -7.59 6.03 6.79
C CYS A 90 -8.32 4.71 7.13
N LYS A 91 -8.70 4.55 8.39
CA LYS A 91 -9.61 3.50 8.81
C LYS A 91 -11.02 3.86 8.33
N ASN A 92 -11.68 2.96 7.61
CA ASN A 92 -13.03 3.18 7.09
C ASN A 92 -14.08 2.93 8.17
N VAL A 93 -14.00 3.69 9.27
CA VAL A 93 -14.95 3.68 10.39
C VAL A 93 -15.25 5.14 10.76
N LYS A 94 -16.50 5.56 10.56
CA LYS A 94 -16.92 6.94 10.78
C LYS A 94 -16.64 7.39 12.22
N GLY A 95 -15.93 8.53 12.36
CA GLY A 95 -15.52 9.11 13.63
C GLY A 95 -14.23 8.53 14.22
N HIS A 96 -13.69 7.45 13.62
CA HIS A 96 -12.46 6.76 14.05
C HIS A 96 -11.45 6.58 12.91
N GLU A 97 -11.46 7.53 11.97
CA GLU A 97 -10.65 7.44 10.76
C GLU A 97 -9.14 7.48 11.04
N TYR A 98 -8.70 8.19 12.12
CA TYR A 98 -7.28 8.47 12.37
C TYR A 98 -6.81 8.20 13.81
N ASP A 99 -7.65 7.71 14.70
CA ASP A 99 -7.37 7.53 16.13
C ASP A 99 -6.87 6.13 16.51
N ASP A 100 -6.88 5.17 15.58
CA ASP A 100 -6.46 3.78 15.82
C ASP A 100 -4.99 3.55 15.44
N ALA A 101 -4.10 3.69 16.43
CA ALA A 101 -2.68 3.48 16.23
C ALA A 101 -2.32 2.03 15.85
N ALA A 102 -3.05 1.03 16.35
CA ALA A 102 -2.81 -0.38 16.06
C ALA A 102 -3.16 -0.71 14.61
N PHE A 103 -4.28 -0.16 14.10
CA PHE A 103 -4.68 -0.24 12.71
C PHE A 103 -3.58 0.29 11.78
N PHE A 104 -3.09 1.52 12.01
CA PHE A 104 -2.05 2.12 11.18
C PHE A 104 -0.74 1.34 11.25
N LYS A 105 -0.34 0.86 12.44
CA LYS A 105 0.86 0.04 12.60
C LYS A 105 0.76 -1.23 11.76
N ARG A 106 -0.39 -1.94 11.82
CA ARG A 106 -0.58 -3.15 11.03
C ARG A 106 -0.60 -2.89 9.53
N CYS A 107 -1.27 -1.83 9.09
CA CYS A 107 -1.21 -1.38 7.70
C CYS A 107 0.23 -1.05 7.28
N GLY A 108 1.01 -0.38 8.13
CA GLY A 108 2.42 -0.07 7.89
C GLY A 108 3.27 -1.32 7.66
N GLU A 109 3.10 -2.37 8.49
CA GLU A 109 3.79 -3.66 8.33
C GLU A 109 3.46 -4.31 6.99
N ILE A 110 2.17 -4.33 6.59
CA ILE A 110 1.72 -4.87 5.30
C ILE A 110 2.28 -4.03 4.15
N GLY A 111 2.23 -2.70 4.24
CA GLY A 111 2.76 -1.80 3.21
C GLY A 111 4.27 -1.99 2.98
N LYS A 112 5.04 -2.12 4.06
CA LYS A 112 6.48 -2.45 3.99
C LYS A 112 6.74 -3.83 3.39
N LYS A 113 5.92 -4.83 3.72
CA LYS A 113 5.99 -6.18 3.12
C LYS A 113 5.77 -6.10 1.60
N VAL A 114 4.84 -5.26 1.14
CA VAL A 114 4.56 -5.04 -0.30
C VAL A 114 5.68 -4.24 -0.98
N GLY A 115 6.52 -3.52 -0.23
CA GLY A 115 7.67 -2.77 -0.74
C GLY A 115 7.55 -1.25 -0.63
N PHE A 116 6.49 -0.73 -0.02
CA PHE A 116 6.36 0.70 0.25
C PHE A 116 7.18 1.14 1.46
N SER A 117 7.65 2.36 1.46
CA SER A 117 8.04 3.07 2.68
C SER A 117 6.78 3.62 3.35
N TRP A 118 6.74 3.56 4.68
CA TRP A 118 5.60 4.00 5.49
C TRP A 118 5.97 5.24 6.31
N GLY A 119 5.15 6.28 6.25
CA GLY A 119 5.40 7.54 6.98
C GLY A 119 5.28 7.42 8.51
N GLY A 120 4.71 6.31 9.01
CA GLY A 120 4.70 6.00 10.44
C GLY A 120 6.09 5.67 11.02
N ASP A 121 7.07 5.32 10.19
CA ASP A 121 8.46 5.08 10.61
C ASP A 121 9.31 6.37 10.61
N TRP A 122 8.78 7.52 10.17
CA TRP A 122 9.54 8.76 10.15
C TRP A 122 9.71 9.36 11.54
N THR A 123 10.90 9.91 11.82
CA THR A 123 11.25 10.44 13.15
C THR A 123 10.94 11.92 13.32
N SER A 124 11.00 12.72 12.24
CA SER A 124 10.83 14.18 12.31
C SER A 124 9.40 14.67 12.05
N PHE A 125 8.59 13.92 11.32
CA PHE A 125 7.22 14.20 11.03
C PHE A 125 6.50 12.88 10.74
N VAL A 126 6.01 12.23 11.80
CA VAL A 126 5.30 10.97 11.71
C VAL A 126 4.00 11.17 10.93
N ASP A 127 3.84 10.44 9.83
CA ASP A 127 2.66 10.48 8.96
C ASP A 127 2.12 9.06 8.75
N LYS A 128 1.34 8.58 9.72
CA LYS A 128 0.82 7.21 9.74
C LYS A 128 -0.07 6.86 8.54
N PRO A 129 -0.88 7.78 7.97
CA PRO A 129 -1.62 7.55 6.73
C PRO A 129 -0.77 7.25 5.50
N HIS A 130 0.47 7.76 5.43
CA HIS A 130 1.24 7.90 4.21
C HIS A 130 2.05 6.67 3.81
N PHE A 131 1.95 6.27 2.54
CA PHE A 131 2.75 5.24 1.88
C PHE A 131 3.34 5.76 0.59
N GLN A 132 4.63 5.44 0.30
CA GLN A 132 5.29 5.88 -0.93
C GLN A 132 6.24 4.83 -1.49
N TRP A 133 6.45 4.87 -2.81
CA TRP A 133 7.54 4.17 -3.47
C TRP A 133 8.74 5.09 -3.65
N ASP A 134 9.75 4.88 -2.85
CA ASP A 134 11.01 5.64 -2.85
C ASP A 134 12.25 4.73 -2.89
N GLN A 135 12.06 3.46 -3.24
CA GLN A 135 13.12 2.46 -3.24
C GLN A 135 13.83 2.37 -1.88
N LYS A 136 13.05 2.26 -0.80
CA LYS A 136 13.53 2.20 0.60
C LYS A 136 14.37 3.43 0.98
N GLY A 137 13.87 4.62 0.68
CA GLY A 137 14.48 5.90 1.03
C GLY A 137 15.61 6.38 0.10
N LYS A 138 15.94 5.63 -0.98
CA LYS A 138 16.97 6.04 -1.93
C LYS A 138 16.57 7.29 -2.74
N PHE A 139 15.27 7.50 -2.96
CA PHE A 139 14.76 8.64 -3.68
C PHE A 139 14.13 9.64 -2.72
N THR A 140 14.65 10.84 -2.71
CA THR A 140 14.20 11.92 -1.82
C THR A 140 13.12 12.78 -2.47
N SER A 141 12.38 13.53 -1.65
CA SER A 141 11.41 14.51 -2.14
C SER A 141 12.02 15.54 -3.12
N SER A 142 13.27 15.93 -2.93
CA SER A 142 13.97 16.85 -3.85
C SER A 142 14.25 16.22 -5.21
N MET A 143 14.65 14.94 -5.24
CA MET A 143 14.85 14.20 -6.49
C MET A 143 13.54 14.07 -7.26
N VAL A 144 12.45 13.71 -6.58
CA VAL A 144 11.13 13.57 -7.20
C VAL A 144 10.63 14.92 -7.76
N ARG A 145 10.83 16.03 -7.02
CA ARG A 145 10.51 17.36 -7.53
C ARG A 145 11.31 17.77 -8.77
N ALA A 146 12.54 17.24 -8.90
CA ALA A 146 13.36 17.39 -10.10
C ALA A 146 13.05 16.35 -11.19
N LEU A 147 11.96 15.58 -11.04
CA LEU A 147 11.55 14.47 -11.92
C LEU A 147 12.61 13.36 -12.07
N LYS A 148 13.53 13.28 -11.12
CA LYS A 148 14.39 12.10 -10.95
C LYS A 148 13.59 11.06 -10.16
N LEU A 149 12.88 10.20 -10.88
CA LEU A 149 11.95 9.25 -10.30
C LEU A 149 12.62 7.89 -10.04
N PRO A 150 12.17 7.12 -9.02
CA PRO A 150 12.64 5.77 -8.80
C PRO A 150 12.29 4.86 -9.99
N PRO A 151 13.07 3.77 -10.22
CA PRO A 151 12.74 2.76 -11.20
C PRO A 151 11.34 2.19 -10.95
N GLN A 152 10.85 1.37 -11.87
CA GLN A 152 9.58 0.69 -11.68
C GLN A 152 9.59 -0.11 -10.36
N MET A 153 8.50 -0.02 -9.63
CA MET A 153 8.30 -0.79 -8.41
C MET A 153 8.15 -2.27 -8.79
N PRO A 154 8.99 -3.17 -8.26
CA PRO A 154 8.80 -4.59 -8.48
C PRO A 154 7.40 -5.02 -8.00
N ARG A 155 6.69 -5.79 -8.82
CA ARG A 155 5.40 -6.32 -8.42
C ARG A 155 5.58 -7.24 -7.22
N TYR A 156 4.82 -7.00 -6.16
CA TYR A 156 4.81 -7.90 -5.03
C TYR A 156 4.19 -9.24 -5.44
N HIS A 157 4.94 -10.30 -5.22
CA HIS A 157 4.45 -11.66 -5.28
C HIS A 157 4.51 -12.20 -3.86
N GLU A 158 3.36 -12.59 -3.32
CA GLU A 158 3.37 -13.27 -2.04
C GLU A 158 4.23 -14.53 -2.20
N VAL A 159 5.38 -14.54 -1.54
CA VAL A 159 6.13 -15.78 -1.39
C VAL A 159 5.24 -16.64 -0.50
N LYS A 160 4.47 -17.55 -1.13
CA LYS A 160 3.76 -18.57 -0.37
C LYS A 160 4.83 -19.23 0.49
N GLN A 161 4.74 -19.06 1.81
CA GLN A 161 5.63 -19.76 2.74
C GLN A 161 5.67 -21.21 2.29
N PRO A 162 6.85 -21.84 2.25
CA PRO A 162 6.92 -23.25 1.91
C PRO A 162 5.95 -23.98 2.84
N VAL A 163 5.02 -24.72 2.26
CA VAL A 163 4.04 -25.48 3.04
C VAL A 163 4.84 -26.43 3.92
N THR A 164 4.77 -26.23 5.23
CA THR A 164 5.43 -27.14 6.17
C THR A 164 4.78 -28.53 6.08
N LYS A 165 5.50 -29.57 6.43
CA LYS A 165 4.97 -30.94 6.46
C LYS A 165 3.69 -31.03 7.32
N ALA A 166 3.66 -30.34 8.46
CA ALA A 166 2.50 -30.31 9.35
C ALA A 166 1.27 -29.66 8.70
N GLU A 167 1.46 -28.49 8.05
CA GLU A 167 0.39 -27.82 7.28
C GLU A 167 -0.08 -28.64 6.09
N ALA A 168 0.86 -29.30 5.39
CA ALA A 168 0.55 -30.19 4.28
C ALA A 168 -0.36 -31.34 4.71
N LYS A 169 -0.05 -32.01 5.80
CA LYS A 169 -0.88 -33.08 6.38
C LYS A 169 -2.29 -32.59 6.74
N LYS A 170 -2.39 -31.39 7.34
CA LYS A 170 -3.68 -30.77 7.66
C LYS A 170 -4.50 -30.47 6.40
N ILE A 171 -3.88 -29.93 5.36
CA ILE A 171 -4.56 -29.68 4.08
C ILE A 171 -5.09 -30.96 3.44
N LEU A 172 -4.30 -32.06 3.47
CA LEU A 172 -4.70 -33.33 2.93
C LEU A 172 -5.87 -33.96 3.74
N ALA A 173 -5.86 -33.86 5.05
CA ALA A 173 -6.98 -34.27 5.88
C ALA A 173 -8.25 -33.45 5.62
N ASP A 174 -8.13 -32.12 5.58
CA ASP A 174 -9.28 -31.21 5.51
C ASP A 174 -9.88 -31.11 4.10
N LYS A 175 -9.04 -30.99 3.07
CA LYS A 175 -9.50 -30.78 1.69
C LYS A 175 -9.62 -32.06 0.87
N ALA A 176 -8.64 -32.96 0.96
CA ALA A 176 -8.68 -34.25 0.26
C ALA A 176 -9.45 -35.33 1.03
N LYS A 177 -9.87 -35.05 2.29
CA LYS A 177 -10.55 -35.98 3.16
C LYS A 177 -9.78 -37.30 3.34
N LEU A 178 -8.44 -37.24 3.27
CA LEU A 178 -7.61 -38.42 3.51
C LEU A 178 -7.65 -38.84 4.99
N SER A 179 -7.74 -40.11 5.22
CA SER A 179 -7.69 -40.66 6.60
C SER A 179 -6.30 -40.45 7.21
N LYS A 180 -6.25 -40.52 8.54
CA LYS A 180 -4.99 -40.43 9.29
C LYS A 180 -4.01 -41.54 8.89
N GLU A 181 -4.53 -42.76 8.66
CA GLU A 181 -3.78 -43.92 8.22
C GLU A 181 -3.16 -43.72 6.85
N THR A 182 -3.95 -43.17 5.88
CA THR A 182 -3.46 -42.84 4.54
C THR A 182 -2.34 -41.80 4.59
N ILE A 183 -2.52 -40.74 5.41
CA ILE A 183 -1.50 -39.70 5.57
C ILE A 183 -0.24 -40.27 6.22
N THR A 184 -0.37 -41.15 7.21
CA THR A 184 0.75 -41.85 7.86
C THR A 184 1.49 -42.76 6.88
N TYR A 185 0.76 -43.47 6.03
CA TYR A 185 1.32 -44.31 4.98
C TYR A 185 2.14 -43.52 3.98
N LEU A 186 1.58 -42.39 3.47
CA LEU A 186 2.30 -41.47 2.58
C LEU A 186 3.56 -40.91 3.22
N ASP A 187 3.52 -40.64 4.53
CA ASP A 187 4.65 -40.10 5.29
C ASP A 187 5.80 -41.10 5.46
N SER A 188 5.49 -42.40 5.46
CA SER A 188 6.47 -43.48 5.58
C SER A 188 7.30 -43.73 4.32
N TYR A 189 6.92 -43.17 3.19
CA TYR A 189 7.64 -43.30 1.93
C TYR A 189 8.98 -42.55 1.95
N ARG A 190 9.99 -43.08 1.25
CA ARG A 190 11.33 -42.47 1.15
C ARG A 190 11.31 -40.98 0.73
N TYR A 191 10.32 -40.58 -0.07
CA TYR A 191 10.08 -39.20 -0.53
C TYR A 191 8.74 -38.67 0.00
N GLY A 192 8.25 -39.17 1.11
CA GLY A 192 6.94 -38.84 1.64
C GLY A 192 6.74 -37.38 1.95
N ASP A 193 7.76 -36.74 2.50
CA ASP A 193 7.73 -35.28 2.80
C ASP A 193 7.48 -34.45 1.55
N ASP A 194 8.22 -34.73 0.48
CA ASP A 194 8.12 -34.02 -0.79
C ASP A 194 6.77 -34.29 -1.46
N LEU A 195 6.31 -35.52 -1.43
CA LEU A 195 5.01 -35.93 -1.98
C LEU A 195 3.86 -35.25 -1.24
N ILE A 196 3.82 -35.30 0.08
CA ILE A 196 2.79 -34.68 0.92
C ILE A 196 2.74 -33.17 0.67
N ILE A 197 3.90 -32.50 0.63
CA ILE A 197 3.99 -31.05 0.36
C ILE A 197 3.51 -30.71 -1.06
N LYS A 198 3.89 -31.51 -2.08
CA LYS A 198 3.44 -31.29 -3.47
C LYS A 198 1.94 -31.49 -3.63
N LEU A 199 1.38 -32.56 -3.05
CA LEU A 199 -0.07 -32.80 -3.07
C LEU A 199 -0.84 -31.65 -2.38
N ALA A 200 -0.40 -31.22 -1.19
CA ALA A 200 -1.04 -30.12 -0.47
C ALA A 200 -0.97 -28.79 -1.23
N LYS A 201 0.12 -28.52 -1.96
CA LYS A 201 0.26 -27.34 -2.82
C LYS A 201 -0.71 -27.36 -4.00
N ALA A 202 -0.97 -28.51 -4.59
CA ALA A 202 -1.91 -28.66 -5.69
C ALA A 202 -3.39 -28.43 -5.26
N MET A 203 -3.67 -28.49 -3.95
CA MET A 203 -5.01 -28.34 -3.36
C MET A 203 -5.26 -26.96 -2.74
N LYS A 204 -4.28 -26.06 -2.73
CA LYS A 204 -4.45 -24.65 -2.30
C LYS A 204 -5.06 -23.80 -3.39
#